data_47b1a67089aac25e3717aa1ae0298606
#
_entry.id   47b1a67089aac25e3717aa1ae0298606
#
_cell.length_a   1.000
_cell.length_b   1.000
_cell.length_c   1.000
_cell.angle_alpha   90.00
_cell.angle_beta   90.00
_cell.angle_gamma   90.00
#
_symmetry.space_group_name_H-M   'P 1'
#
loop_
_entity.id
_entity.type
_entity.pdbx_description
1 polymer ?
#
loop_
_entity_poly.entity_id
_entity_poly.type
_entity_poly.pdbx_seq_one_letter_code
_entity_poly.pdbx_strand_id
1 'polypeptide(L)'
;GLVGSEMCIRDRKNSHEKHYPASITKILTTYLTILNCKMDEKVTFSKEAVKESSDGSSSIKRDVGEEMTMEQTLYGVMLESANECAYAAAEHTGKKLGGDYSTFIDLMNKEAKELGCTDTHFNNANGLPDENHWTSAYDMGLISCAAYRNDEFRKITGTKTYIIPPTNKHTEDTPLYNHHAMLHPFKSYSQFVNHDCTGGKTGYTSVANSTLVTYAEKDGLTLCVVIM
;
A
#
# COMPACT_ATOMS: atom_id res chain seq x y z
N GLY A 1 11.28 -17.86 22.99
CA GLY A 1 10.54 -16.80 23.59
C GLY A 1 10.25 -15.74 22.56
N LEU A 2 9.01 -15.47 22.26
CA LEU A 2 8.60 -14.28 21.53
C LEU A 2 8.99 -13.05 22.34
N VAL A 3 10.20 -12.56 22.13
CA VAL A 3 10.57 -11.21 22.48
C VAL A 3 10.18 -10.36 21.27
N GLY A 4 8.99 -9.85 21.29
CA GLY A 4 8.55 -8.98 20.22
C GLY A 4 7.17 -8.52 20.52
N SER A 5 7.03 -7.30 20.91
CA SER A 5 5.86 -6.45 20.74
C SER A 5 4.61 -7.23 20.29
N GLU A 6 3.94 -7.85 21.23
CA GLU A 6 2.53 -8.19 21.05
C GLU A 6 1.84 -6.89 20.68
N MET A 7 1.07 -6.92 19.57
CA MET A 7 0.23 -5.79 19.23
C MET A 7 -0.79 -5.61 20.36
N CYS A 8 -0.54 -4.68 21.27
CA CYS A 8 -1.51 -4.33 22.29
C CYS A 8 -2.59 -3.49 21.65
N ILE A 9 -3.77 -4.10 21.41
CA ILE A 9 -4.95 -3.34 21.02
C ILE A 9 -5.40 -2.51 22.24
N ARG A 10 -5.30 -1.19 22.11
CA ARG A 10 -5.68 -0.25 23.18
C ARG A 10 -7.16 0.11 23.16
N ASP A 11 -7.74 0.18 21.97
CA ASP A 11 -9.16 0.49 21.76
C ASP A 11 -9.65 -0.09 20.45
N ARG A 12 -10.92 -0.47 20.39
CA ARG A 12 -11.55 -1.00 19.18
C ARG A 12 -13.06 -0.81 19.20
N LYS A 13 -13.61 -0.49 18.03
CA LYS A 13 -15.05 -0.43 17.79
C LYS A 13 -15.34 -1.16 16.48
N ASN A 14 -16.26 -2.14 16.51
CA ASN A 14 -16.67 -2.95 15.36
C ASN A 14 -15.49 -3.53 14.56
N SER A 15 -14.38 -3.86 15.22
CA SER A 15 -13.09 -4.13 14.57
C SER A 15 -13.06 -5.38 13.71
N HIS A 16 -14.01 -6.28 13.84
CA HIS A 16 -14.17 -7.52 13.05
C HIS A 16 -15.27 -7.42 11.98
N GLU A 17 -15.87 -6.25 11.81
CA GLU A 17 -16.82 -6.02 10.73
C GLU A 17 -16.10 -5.97 9.38
N LYS A 18 -16.63 -6.70 8.39
CA LYS A 18 -16.03 -6.77 7.04
C LYS A 18 -16.40 -5.54 6.24
N HIS A 19 -15.40 -4.90 5.68
CA HIS A 19 -15.53 -3.72 4.83
C HIS A 19 -14.66 -3.83 3.58
N TYR A 20 -14.99 -3.07 2.56
CA TYR A 20 -14.10 -2.84 1.42
C TYR A 20 -12.90 -2.00 1.87
N PRO A 21 -11.66 -2.48 1.72
CA PRO A 21 -10.48 -1.76 2.20
C PRO A 21 -10.13 -0.53 1.36
N ALA A 22 -10.51 -0.48 0.10
CA ALA A 22 -9.97 0.48 -0.86
C ALA A 22 -8.43 0.41 -0.89
N SER A 23 -7.76 1.52 -1.12
CA SER A 23 -6.30 1.57 -1.32
C SER A 23 -5.45 1.28 -0.08
N ILE A 24 -6.02 1.04 1.10
CA ILE A 24 -5.21 0.52 2.22
C ILE A 24 -4.74 -0.93 1.97
N THR A 25 -5.36 -1.65 1.03
CA THR A 25 -4.86 -2.92 0.45
C THR A 25 -3.39 -2.82 0.05
N LYS A 26 -2.96 -1.69 -0.49
CA LYS A 26 -1.60 -1.43 -0.99
C LYS A 26 -0.51 -1.53 0.08
N ILE A 27 -0.89 -1.52 1.36
CA ILE A 27 0.03 -1.79 2.47
C ILE A 27 0.58 -3.22 2.35
N LEU A 28 -0.30 -4.21 2.18
CA LEU A 28 0.12 -5.60 2.04
C LEU A 28 0.86 -5.82 0.72
N THR A 29 0.37 -5.21 -0.37
CA THR A 29 1.02 -5.28 -1.68
C THR A 29 2.46 -4.77 -1.60
N THR A 30 2.68 -3.60 -1.00
CA THR A 30 4.02 -3.01 -0.82
C THR A 30 4.89 -3.89 0.07
N TYR A 31 4.36 -4.36 1.20
CA TYR A 31 5.10 -5.20 2.13
C TYR A 31 5.57 -6.51 1.50
N LEU A 32 4.68 -7.24 0.84
CA LEU A 32 5.03 -8.50 0.17
C LEU A 32 6.01 -8.31 -0.99
N THR A 33 5.89 -7.22 -1.73
CA THR A 33 6.82 -6.88 -2.79
C THR A 33 8.23 -6.63 -2.22
N ILE A 34 8.35 -5.87 -1.13
CA ILE A 34 9.64 -5.62 -0.45
C ILE A 34 10.27 -6.93 0.04
N LEU A 35 9.48 -7.87 0.55
CA LEU A 35 10.01 -9.15 1.04
C LEU A 35 10.52 -10.06 -0.10
N ASN A 36 10.04 -9.90 -1.30
CA ASN A 36 10.34 -10.82 -2.41
C ASN A 36 11.20 -10.21 -3.53
N CYS A 37 11.35 -8.88 -3.60
CA CYS A 37 12.07 -8.20 -4.66
C CYS A 37 13.16 -7.29 -4.10
N LYS A 38 14.20 -7.07 -4.89
CA LYS A 38 15.17 -6.01 -4.63
C LYS A 38 14.61 -4.68 -5.13
N MET A 39 14.97 -3.60 -4.46
CA MET A 39 14.45 -2.26 -4.80
C MET A 39 14.98 -1.72 -6.13
N ASP A 40 16.12 -2.22 -6.60
CA ASP A 40 16.73 -1.87 -7.89
C ASP A 40 16.26 -2.75 -9.06
N GLU A 41 15.42 -3.77 -8.82
CA GLU A 41 14.85 -4.58 -9.89
C GLU A 41 14.01 -3.73 -10.85
N LYS A 42 14.13 -4.02 -12.14
CA LYS A 42 13.40 -3.32 -13.18
C LYS A 42 12.00 -3.91 -13.35
N VAL A 43 10.99 -3.08 -13.15
CA VAL A 43 9.58 -3.39 -13.36
C VAL A 43 9.16 -2.85 -14.73
N THR A 44 8.60 -3.70 -15.57
CA THR A 44 8.04 -3.31 -16.87
C THR A 44 6.52 -3.30 -16.77
N PHE A 45 5.89 -2.19 -17.14
CA PHE A 45 4.44 -2.03 -17.08
C PHE A 45 3.77 -2.78 -18.24
N SER A 46 2.99 -3.81 -17.91
CA SER A 46 2.20 -4.56 -18.87
C SER A 46 0.97 -3.77 -19.34
N LYS A 47 0.32 -4.26 -20.40
CA LYS A 47 -0.96 -3.70 -20.87
C LYS A 47 -2.04 -3.83 -19.79
N GLU A 48 -2.03 -4.92 -19.06
CA GLU A 48 -2.93 -5.21 -17.95
C GLU A 48 -2.73 -4.22 -16.81
N ALA A 49 -1.47 -3.96 -16.42
CA ALA A 49 -1.15 -2.98 -15.38
C ALA A 49 -1.65 -1.58 -15.76
N VAL A 50 -1.38 -1.12 -16.97
CA VAL A 50 -1.79 0.22 -17.44
C VAL A 50 -3.30 0.36 -17.51
N LYS A 51 -4.04 -0.72 -17.80
CA LYS A 51 -5.50 -0.73 -17.82
C LYS A 51 -6.11 -0.40 -16.46
N GLU A 52 -5.45 -0.72 -15.34
CA GLU A 52 -5.93 -0.43 -13.98
C GLU A 52 -6.10 1.07 -13.67
N SER A 53 -5.61 1.94 -14.53
CA SER A 53 -5.73 3.40 -14.43
C SER A 53 -6.67 4.03 -15.47
N SER A 54 -7.32 3.21 -16.30
CA SER A 54 -8.08 3.68 -17.49
C SER A 54 -9.42 4.34 -17.14
N ASP A 55 -9.97 4.12 -15.96
CA ASP A 55 -11.28 4.60 -15.51
C ASP A 55 -11.25 5.93 -14.73
N GLY A 56 -10.09 6.59 -14.70
CA GLY A 56 -9.89 7.82 -13.93
C GLY A 56 -9.58 7.59 -12.45
N SER A 57 -9.29 6.34 -12.04
CA SER A 57 -8.82 6.00 -10.71
C SER A 57 -7.39 6.52 -10.45
N SER A 58 -6.89 6.38 -9.21
CA SER A 58 -5.57 6.87 -8.82
C SER A 58 -4.45 6.32 -9.71
N SER A 59 -3.66 7.21 -10.32
CA SER A 59 -2.65 6.89 -11.32
C SER A 59 -1.56 7.94 -11.39
N ILE A 60 -0.36 7.53 -11.77
CA ILE A 60 0.75 8.41 -12.20
C ILE A 60 0.96 8.33 -13.73
N LYS A 61 0.02 7.74 -14.44
CA LYS A 61 -0.08 7.68 -15.91
C LYS A 61 1.15 7.06 -16.57
N ARG A 62 1.43 5.80 -16.23
CA ARG A 62 2.51 5.05 -16.89
C ARG A 62 2.04 4.40 -18.19
N ASP A 63 2.96 4.25 -19.13
CA ASP A 63 2.71 3.69 -20.45
C ASP A 63 3.07 2.18 -20.53
N VAL A 64 2.43 1.48 -21.47
CA VAL A 64 2.77 0.07 -21.75
C VAL A 64 4.22 -0.05 -22.21
N GLY A 65 4.97 -0.96 -21.57
CA GLY A 65 6.40 -1.16 -21.81
C GLY A 65 7.28 -0.08 -21.17
N GLU A 66 6.73 0.77 -20.32
CA GLU A 66 7.54 1.65 -19.50
C GLU A 66 8.27 0.84 -18.42
N GLU A 67 9.47 1.27 -18.09
CA GLU A 67 10.34 0.62 -17.13
C GLU A 67 10.69 1.58 -15.99
N MET A 68 10.48 1.13 -14.77
CA MET A 68 10.87 1.81 -13.54
C MET A 68 11.58 0.83 -12.60
N THR A 69 12.33 1.33 -11.62
CA THR A 69 12.81 0.45 -10.55
C THR A 69 11.64 0.05 -9.63
N MET A 70 11.81 -1.05 -8.91
CA MET A 70 10.81 -1.46 -7.91
C MET A 70 10.62 -0.36 -6.85
N GLU A 71 11.69 0.29 -6.39
CA GLU A 71 11.61 1.42 -5.45
C GLU A 71 10.71 2.54 -6.01
N GLN A 72 10.95 2.99 -7.24
CA GLN A 72 10.13 4.01 -7.91
C GLN A 72 8.67 3.59 -8.03
N THR A 73 8.44 2.32 -8.37
CA THR A 73 7.10 1.74 -8.51
C THR A 73 6.36 1.77 -7.16
N LEU A 74 7.03 1.38 -6.06
CA LEU A 74 6.43 1.38 -4.73
C LEU A 74 6.19 2.78 -4.16
N TYR A 75 7.02 3.78 -4.53
CA TYR A 75 6.69 5.17 -4.23
C TYR A 75 5.42 5.62 -4.97
N GLY A 76 5.22 5.23 -6.22
CA GLY A 76 3.96 5.45 -6.94
C GLY A 76 2.77 4.81 -6.23
N VAL A 77 2.93 3.56 -5.74
CA VAL A 77 1.91 2.83 -4.96
C VAL A 77 1.53 3.57 -3.68
N MET A 78 2.50 3.99 -2.89
CA MET A 78 2.24 4.48 -1.54
C MET A 78 1.91 5.97 -1.49
N LEU A 79 2.58 6.82 -2.28
CA LEU A 79 2.39 8.26 -2.25
C LEU A 79 1.14 8.67 -3.05
N GLU A 80 1.08 8.26 -4.32
CA GLU A 80 0.01 8.64 -5.25
C GLU A 80 -1.13 7.62 -5.32
N SER A 81 -0.98 6.50 -4.60
CA SER A 81 -1.98 5.42 -4.64
C SER A 81 -2.19 4.80 -6.04
N ALA A 82 -1.20 4.89 -6.92
CA ALA A 82 -1.28 4.49 -8.33
C ALA A 82 -1.64 3.01 -8.49
N ASN A 83 -2.76 2.73 -9.15
CA ASN A 83 -3.28 1.37 -9.32
C ASN A 83 -2.44 0.57 -10.30
N GLU A 84 -1.99 1.18 -11.41
CA GLU A 84 -1.08 0.55 -12.37
C GLU A 84 0.24 0.17 -11.75
N CYS A 85 0.76 0.97 -10.81
CA CYS A 85 1.97 0.64 -10.08
C CYS A 85 1.77 -0.56 -9.15
N ALA A 86 0.63 -0.62 -8.45
CA ALA A 86 0.31 -1.74 -7.57
C ALA A 86 0.16 -3.05 -8.36
N TYR A 87 -0.51 -3.00 -9.52
CA TYR A 87 -0.62 -4.14 -10.41
C TYR A 87 0.74 -4.58 -10.94
N ALA A 88 1.55 -3.65 -11.46
CA ALA A 88 2.86 -3.94 -12.04
C ALA A 88 3.81 -4.55 -11.00
N ALA A 89 3.82 -4.03 -9.77
CA ALA A 89 4.61 -4.59 -8.66
C ALA A 89 4.15 -6.01 -8.30
N ALA A 90 2.84 -6.25 -8.22
CA ALA A 90 2.26 -7.56 -7.95
C ALA A 90 2.57 -8.56 -9.08
N GLU A 91 2.40 -8.16 -10.33
CA GLU A 91 2.69 -9.00 -11.50
C GLU A 91 4.17 -9.36 -11.58
N HIS A 92 5.07 -8.38 -11.36
CA HIS A 92 6.51 -8.63 -11.33
C HIS A 92 6.88 -9.62 -10.23
N THR A 93 6.34 -9.43 -9.03
CA THR A 93 6.59 -10.32 -7.89
C THR A 93 6.04 -11.72 -8.14
N GLY A 94 4.83 -11.85 -8.67
CA GLY A 94 4.22 -13.14 -9.03
C GLY A 94 5.04 -13.91 -10.07
N LYS A 95 5.53 -13.23 -11.10
CA LYS A 95 6.43 -13.82 -12.11
C LYS A 95 7.75 -14.29 -11.48
N LYS A 96 8.34 -13.53 -10.60
CA LYS A 96 9.55 -13.89 -9.87
C LYS A 96 9.35 -15.12 -8.99
N LEU A 97 8.16 -15.34 -8.46
CA LEU A 97 7.78 -16.54 -7.70
C LEU A 97 7.44 -17.74 -8.59
N GLY A 98 7.60 -17.62 -9.90
CA GLY A 98 7.39 -18.72 -10.85
C GLY A 98 5.97 -18.83 -11.41
N GLY A 99 5.12 -17.84 -11.19
CA GLY A 99 3.75 -17.80 -11.69
C GLY A 99 3.41 -16.47 -12.41
N ASP A 100 2.32 -15.87 -12.02
CA ASP A 100 1.79 -14.63 -12.61
C ASP A 100 1.16 -13.72 -11.54
N TYR A 101 0.33 -12.76 -11.96
CA TYR A 101 -0.40 -11.87 -11.05
C TYR A 101 -1.24 -12.65 -10.02
N SER A 102 -1.89 -13.75 -10.43
CA SER A 102 -2.72 -14.55 -9.52
C SER A 102 -1.89 -15.19 -8.41
N THR A 103 -0.66 -15.60 -8.70
CA THR A 103 0.29 -16.11 -7.70
C THR A 103 0.58 -15.08 -6.61
N PHE A 104 0.63 -13.79 -6.96
CA PHE A 104 0.77 -12.74 -5.96
C PHE A 104 -0.49 -12.57 -5.10
N ILE A 105 -1.68 -12.68 -5.70
CA ILE A 105 -2.95 -12.63 -4.95
C ILE A 105 -3.06 -13.82 -3.96
N ASP A 106 -2.67 -15.00 -4.39
CA ASP A 106 -2.58 -16.17 -3.51
C ASP A 106 -1.61 -15.93 -2.35
N LEU A 107 -0.45 -15.30 -2.64
CA LEU A 107 0.51 -14.90 -1.60
C LEU A 107 -0.11 -13.89 -0.61
N MET A 108 -0.88 -12.90 -1.07
CA MET A 108 -1.58 -11.96 -0.19
C MET A 108 -2.52 -12.69 0.78
N ASN A 109 -3.33 -13.61 0.29
CA ASN A 109 -4.27 -14.37 1.11
C ASN A 109 -3.56 -15.34 2.06
N LYS A 110 -2.46 -15.95 1.62
CA LYS A 110 -1.61 -16.79 2.45
C LYS A 110 -1.01 -15.99 3.60
N GLU A 111 -0.38 -14.87 3.32
CA GLU A 111 0.24 -14.02 4.34
C GLU A 111 -0.79 -13.48 5.33
N ALA A 112 -1.94 -13.01 4.86
CA ALA A 112 -3.03 -12.57 5.74
C ALA A 112 -3.41 -13.68 6.73
N LYS A 113 -3.56 -14.90 6.26
CA LYS A 113 -3.86 -16.06 7.13
C LYS A 113 -2.72 -16.36 8.12
N GLU A 114 -1.46 -16.29 7.69
CA GLU A 114 -0.28 -16.51 8.54
C GLU A 114 -0.14 -15.43 9.62
N LEU A 115 -0.58 -14.20 9.34
CA LEU A 115 -0.66 -13.12 10.30
C LEU A 115 -1.85 -13.24 11.27
N GLY A 116 -2.73 -14.23 11.10
CA GLY A 116 -3.89 -14.47 11.95
C GLY A 116 -5.16 -13.71 11.54
N CYS A 117 -5.22 -13.18 10.33
CA CYS A 117 -6.42 -12.54 9.80
C CYS A 117 -7.54 -13.58 9.59
N THR A 118 -8.73 -13.30 10.10
CA THR A 118 -9.90 -14.20 10.00
C THR A 118 -11.03 -13.60 9.16
N ASP A 119 -11.03 -12.29 8.97
CA ASP A 119 -12.07 -11.53 8.30
C ASP A 119 -11.55 -10.82 7.06
N THR A 120 -10.60 -11.47 6.32
CA THR A 120 -9.91 -10.89 5.19
C THR A 120 -9.87 -11.83 4.00
N HIS A 121 -10.12 -11.30 2.82
CA HIS A 121 -9.86 -11.93 1.53
C HIS A 121 -9.50 -10.85 0.50
N PHE A 122 -8.38 -11.02 -0.18
CA PHE A 122 -7.92 -10.14 -1.24
C PHE A 122 -8.14 -10.78 -2.61
N ASN A 123 -8.68 -10.00 -3.55
CA ASN A 123 -8.89 -10.40 -4.95
C ASN A 123 -8.10 -9.54 -5.95
N ASN A 124 -7.50 -8.46 -5.48
CA ASN A 124 -6.59 -7.62 -6.26
C ASN A 124 -5.54 -6.94 -5.37
N ALA A 125 -4.51 -6.38 -6.01
CA ALA A 125 -3.38 -5.76 -5.31
C ALA A 125 -3.55 -4.26 -5.08
N ASN A 126 -4.61 -3.63 -5.60
CA ASN A 126 -4.79 -2.18 -5.56
C ASN A 126 -5.95 -1.69 -4.68
N GLY A 127 -6.90 -2.56 -4.34
CA GLY A 127 -8.06 -2.24 -3.52
C GLY A 127 -9.25 -1.72 -4.29
N LEU A 128 -9.31 -1.92 -5.61
CA LEU A 128 -10.52 -1.65 -6.38
C LEU A 128 -11.67 -2.56 -5.91
N PRO A 129 -12.91 -2.08 -5.97
CA PRO A 129 -14.06 -2.84 -5.48
C PRO A 129 -14.25 -4.16 -6.21
N ASP A 130 -14.39 -5.23 -5.44
CA ASP A 130 -14.74 -6.56 -5.88
C ASP A 130 -15.51 -7.25 -4.75
N GLU A 131 -16.56 -8.02 -5.07
CA GLU A 131 -17.39 -8.71 -4.06
C GLU A 131 -16.59 -9.72 -3.21
N ASN A 132 -15.44 -10.19 -3.73
CA ASN A 132 -14.52 -11.09 -3.06
C ASN A 132 -13.31 -10.36 -2.45
N HIS A 133 -13.37 -9.04 -2.27
CA HIS A 133 -12.28 -8.23 -1.74
C HIS A 133 -12.73 -7.47 -0.49
N TRP A 134 -12.45 -8.02 0.68
CA TRP A 134 -12.82 -7.43 1.97
C TRP A 134 -11.75 -7.65 3.03
N THR A 135 -11.81 -6.86 4.08
CA THR A 135 -11.01 -7.01 5.29
C THR A 135 -11.76 -6.40 6.49
N SER A 136 -11.17 -6.50 7.67
CA SER A 136 -11.64 -5.82 8.88
C SER A 136 -10.59 -4.84 9.42
N ALA A 137 -10.99 -3.90 10.25
CA ALA A 137 -10.06 -2.98 10.89
C ALA A 137 -9.03 -3.73 11.77
N TYR A 138 -9.45 -4.83 12.41
CA TYR A 138 -8.57 -5.69 13.19
C TYR A 138 -7.50 -6.34 12.32
N ASP A 139 -7.90 -6.98 11.23
CA ASP A 139 -6.99 -7.67 10.32
C ASP A 139 -6.04 -6.71 9.62
N MET A 140 -6.54 -5.54 9.18
CA MET A 140 -5.67 -4.49 8.66
C MET A 140 -4.68 -3.97 9.70
N GLY A 141 -5.05 -3.97 10.97
CA GLY A 141 -4.13 -3.68 12.07
C GLY A 141 -3.00 -4.71 12.15
N LEU A 142 -3.30 -6.02 12.06
CA LEU A 142 -2.29 -7.08 12.03
C LEU A 142 -1.32 -6.90 10.85
N ILE A 143 -1.87 -6.75 9.65
CA ILE A 143 -1.11 -6.55 8.41
C ILE A 143 -0.24 -5.29 8.50
N SER A 144 -0.82 -4.18 8.97
CA SER A 144 -0.12 -2.90 9.07
C SER A 144 1.02 -2.94 10.08
N CYS A 145 0.83 -3.62 11.21
CA CYS A 145 1.89 -3.80 12.20
C CYS A 145 3.02 -4.70 11.68
N ALA A 146 2.71 -5.76 10.92
CA ALA A 146 3.72 -6.59 10.28
C ALA A 146 4.54 -5.79 9.27
N ALA A 147 3.88 -5.04 8.39
CA ALA A 147 4.52 -4.18 7.39
C ALA A 147 5.42 -3.13 8.04
N TYR A 148 4.96 -2.47 9.10
CA TYR A 148 5.69 -1.38 9.75
C TYR A 148 6.96 -1.82 10.50
N ARG A 149 7.16 -3.12 10.75
CA ARG A 149 8.42 -3.67 11.28
C ARG A 149 9.56 -3.66 10.25
N ASN A 150 9.23 -3.53 8.97
CA ASN A 150 10.20 -3.49 7.89
C ASN A 150 10.70 -2.05 7.66
N ASP A 151 12.01 -1.84 7.67
CA ASP A 151 12.64 -0.52 7.55
C ASP A 151 12.37 0.14 6.19
N GLU A 152 12.41 -0.64 5.11
CA GLU A 152 12.13 -0.12 3.76
C GLU A 152 10.66 0.30 3.63
N PHE A 153 9.75 -0.47 4.21
CA PHE A 153 8.33 -0.09 4.27
C PHE A 153 8.16 1.23 5.05
N ARG A 154 8.79 1.37 6.23
CA ARG A 154 8.74 2.63 7.00
C ARG A 154 9.28 3.81 6.20
N LYS A 155 10.41 3.64 5.53
CA LYS A 155 11.00 4.66 4.66
C LYS A 155 10.01 5.11 3.58
N ILE A 156 9.43 4.17 2.83
CA ILE A 156 8.52 4.47 1.73
C ILE A 156 7.24 5.13 2.24
N THR A 157 6.57 4.55 3.24
CA THR A 157 5.30 5.08 3.75
C THR A 157 5.44 6.44 4.46
N GLY A 158 6.62 6.71 5.04
CA GLY A 158 6.94 7.98 5.72
C GLY A 158 7.48 9.07 4.81
N THR A 159 7.76 8.78 3.53
CA THR A 159 8.26 9.75 2.57
C THR A 159 7.15 10.75 2.18
N LYS A 160 7.46 12.05 2.26
CA LYS A 160 6.50 13.13 1.96
C LYS A 160 6.41 13.42 0.47
N THR A 161 7.56 13.44 -0.20
CA THR A 161 7.68 13.71 -1.64
C THR A 161 8.77 12.84 -2.23
N TYR A 162 8.59 12.42 -3.48
CA TYR A 162 9.58 11.67 -4.23
C TYR A 162 9.56 12.12 -5.70
N ILE A 163 10.68 12.07 -6.39
CA ILE A 163 10.76 12.41 -7.82
C ILE A 163 11.19 11.17 -8.57
N ILE A 164 10.36 10.69 -9.48
CA ILE A 164 10.74 9.68 -10.46
C ILE A 164 11.46 10.39 -11.60
N PRO A 165 12.74 10.07 -11.90
CA PRO A 165 13.46 10.65 -13.02
C PRO A 165 12.86 10.18 -14.35
N PRO A 166 13.31 10.76 -15.49
CA PRO A 166 12.91 10.30 -16.82
C PRO A 166 13.05 8.79 -16.99
N THR A 167 12.08 8.19 -17.68
CA THR A 167 12.05 6.77 -18.01
C THR A 167 12.30 6.55 -19.49
N ASN A 168 12.19 5.31 -19.95
CA ASN A 168 12.22 5.00 -21.38
C ASN A 168 10.98 5.50 -22.16
N LYS A 169 9.94 6.02 -21.47
CA LYS A 169 8.71 6.53 -22.10
C LYS A 169 8.43 7.99 -21.77
N HIS A 170 8.78 8.45 -20.58
CA HIS A 170 8.59 9.82 -20.13
C HIS A 170 9.92 10.55 -20.04
N THR A 171 10.02 11.71 -20.70
CA THR A 171 11.25 12.52 -20.78
C THR A 171 11.41 13.52 -19.65
N GLU A 172 10.38 13.69 -18.83
CA GLU A 172 10.35 14.63 -17.71
C GLU A 172 10.28 13.91 -16.37
N ASP A 173 10.76 14.60 -15.34
CA ASP A 173 10.60 14.16 -13.96
C ASP A 173 9.12 14.06 -13.59
N THR A 174 8.75 13.02 -12.82
CA THR A 174 7.40 12.87 -12.26
C THR A 174 7.46 13.08 -10.75
N PRO A 175 7.01 14.24 -10.23
CA PRO A 175 6.93 14.48 -8.80
C PRO A 175 5.75 13.71 -8.20
N LEU A 176 6.00 13.05 -7.07
CA LEU A 176 5.00 12.32 -6.27
C LEU A 176 4.85 13.00 -4.91
N TYR A 177 3.61 13.05 -4.42
CA TYR A 177 3.26 13.66 -3.14
C TYR A 177 2.47 12.70 -2.27
N ASN A 178 2.85 12.58 -1.01
CA ASN A 178 2.11 11.75 -0.09
C ASN A 178 0.76 12.36 0.25
N HIS A 179 -0.32 11.64 -0.02
CA HIS A 179 -1.69 12.10 0.22
C HIS A 179 -2.14 11.97 1.68
N HIS A 180 -1.27 11.49 2.59
CA HIS A 180 -1.61 11.35 4.00
C HIS A 180 -1.52 12.70 4.72
N ALA A 181 -2.67 13.33 4.97
CA ALA A 181 -2.76 14.70 5.46
C ALA A 181 -2.11 14.94 6.84
N MET A 182 -2.00 13.89 7.67
CA MET A 182 -1.31 14.01 8.96
C MET A 182 0.23 14.00 8.80
N LEU A 183 0.74 13.44 7.72
CA LEU A 183 2.18 13.38 7.43
C LEU A 183 2.66 14.60 6.62
N HIS A 184 1.87 15.02 5.65
CA HIS A 184 2.23 16.04 4.68
C HIS A 184 1.05 16.98 4.41
N PRO A 185 1.28 18.33 4.37
CA PRO A 185 0.22 19.29 4.09
C PRO A 185 -0.17 19.27 2.62
N PHE A 186 -0.85 18.20 2.20
CA PHE A 186 -1.32 18.04 0.84
C PHE A 186 -2.54 18.96 0.58
N LYS A 187 -2.47 19.78 -0.47
CA LYS A 187 -3.49 20.81 -0.77
C LYS A 187 -3.70 21.74 0.42
N SER A 188 -4.90 21.90 0.91
CA SER A 188 -5.26 22.83 2.00
C SER A 188 -5.39 22.16 3.37
N TYR A 189 -4.83 20.97 3.57
CA TYR A 189 -5.03 20.17 4.79
C TYR A 189 -3.92 20.32 5.84
N SER A 190 -3.21 21.47 5.84
CA SER A 190 -2.11 21.71 6.79
C SER A 190 -2.53 21.65 8.27
N GLN A 191 -3.81 21.91 8.58
CA GLN A 191 -4.36 21.83 9.94
C GLN A 191 -4.35 20.40 10.51
N PHE A 192 -4.22 19.36 9.68
CA PHE A 192 -4.19 17.96 10.13
C PHE A 192 -2.77 17.43 10.35
N VAL A 193 -1.73 18.18 10.00
CA VAL A 193 -0.35 17.72 10.17
C VAL A 193 -0.08 17.46 11.64
N ASN A 194 0.43 16.25 11.93
CA ASN A 194 0.83 15.82 13.26
C ASN A 194 2.31 15.41 13.21
N HIS A 195 3.13 16.04 14.03
CA HIS A 195 4.58 15.78 14.05
C HIS A 195 4.95 14.38 14.54
N ASP A 196 4.08 13.71 15.28
CA ASP A 196 4.28 12.33 15.70
C ASP A 196 3.90 11.31 14.61
N CYS A 197 3.23 11.74 13.53
CA CYS A 197 2.88 10.89 12.40
C CYS A 197 4.13 10.53 11.58
N THR A 198 4.36 9.24 11.41
CA THR A 198 5.54 8.69 10.73
C THR A 198 5.21 8.04 9.38
N GLY A 199 3.93 7.92 9.03
CA GLY A 199 3.51 7.34 7.78
C GLY A 199 2.06 6.89 7.79
N GLY A 200 1.66 6.23 6.71
CA GLY A 200 0.33 5.66 6.59
C GLY A 200 -0.13 5.49 5.15
N LYS A 201 -1.40 5.14 4.99
CA LYS A 201 -2.05 5.00 3.68
C LYS A 201 -3.50 5.43 3.77
N THR A 202 -3.93 6.24 2.82
CA THR A 202 -5.32 6.61 2.61
C THR A 202 -5.98 5.68 1.59
N GLY A 203 -7.29 5.49 1.70
CA GLY A 203 -8.08 4.79 0.71
C GLY A 203 -9.44 5.47 0.51
N TYR A 204 -9.96 5.38 -0.70
CA TYR A 204 -11.31 5.83 -1.04
C TYR A 204 -11.84 5.07 -2.25
N THR A 205 -13.06 4.60 -2.15
CA THR A 205 -13.92 4.20 -3.28
C THR A 205 -15.35 4.57 -2.93
N SER A 206 -16.24 4.62 -3.91
CA SER A 206 -17.65 4.95 -3.67
C SER A 206 -18.36 3.95 -2.74
N VAL A 207 -17.89 2.70 -2.68
CA VAL A 207 -18.48 1.64 -1.82
C VAL A 207 -17.78 1.50 -0.48
N ALA A 208 -16.48 1.78 -0.41
CA ALA A 208 -15.71 1.74 0.84
C ALA A 208 -15.86 3.02 1.67
N ASN A 209 -16.22 4.13 1.03
CA ASN A 209 -16.00 5.47 1.58
C ASN A 209 -14.51 5.70 1.88
N SER A 210 -14.20 6.53 2.90
CA SER A 210 -12.83 6.83 3.28
C SER A 210 -12.28 5.80 4.26
N THR A 211 -11.12 5.25 3.94
CA THR A 211 -10.36 4.35 4.81
C THR A 211 -8.99 4.95 5.09
N LEU A 212 -8.41 4.64 6.25
CA LEU A 212 -7.15 5.22 6.68
C LEU A 212 -6.37 4.25 7.56
N VAL A 213 -5.07 4.13 7.28
CA VAL A 213 -4.09 3.60 8.22
C VAL A 213 -3.07 4.70 8.51
N THR A 214 -2.79 4.94 9.79
CA THR A 214 -1.80 5.92 10.25
C THR A 214 -0.84 5.27 11.24
N TYR A 215 0.44 5.55 11.06
CA TYR A 215 1.49 5.22 12.03
C TYR A 215 1.94 6.48 12.74
N ALA A 216 2.20 6.37 14.03
CA ALA A 216 2.73 7.47 14.84
C ALA A 216 3.75 6.92 15.86
N GLU A 217 4.79 7.71 16.12
CA GLU A 217 5.81 7.39 17.10
C GLU A 217 5.99 8.55 18.07
N LYS A 218 5.94 8.25 19.37
CA LYS A 218 6.16 9.22 20.42
C LYS A 218 6.67 8.55 21.69
N ASP A 219 7.71 9.12 22.29
CA ASP A 219 8.29 8.68 23.57
C ASP A 219 8.60 7.17 23.62
N GLY A 220 9.09 6.60 22.51
CA GLY A 220 9.39 5.16 22.35
C GLY A 220 8.17 4.27 22.14
N LEU A 221 6.98 4.84 22.04
CA LEU A 221 5.75 4.13 21.71
C LEU A 221 5.44 4.27 20.23
N THR A 222 5.21 3.13 19.55
CA THR A 222 4.68 3.09 18.19
C THR A 222 3.20 2.75 18.22
N LEU A 223 2.40 3.52 17.53
CA LEU A 223 0.96 3.31 17.37
C LEU A 223 0.60 3.08 15.91
N CYS A 224 -0.36 2.20 15.68
CA CYS A 224 -1.04 2.01 14.40
C CYS A 224 -2.55 2.23 14.61
N VAL A 225 -3.13 3.09 13.80
CA VAL A 225 -4.57 3.38 13.82
C VAL A 225 -5.16 2.99 12.47
N VAL A 226 -6.23 2.21 12.50
CA VAL A 226 -7.00 1.79 11.31
C VAL A 226 -8.42 2.30 11.43
N ILE A 227 -8.91 2.96 10.39
CA ILE A 227 -10.29 3.45 10.27
C ILE A 227 -10.87 2.93 8.94
N MET A 228 -12.03 2.31 9.03
CA MET A 228 -12.76 1.79 7.88
C MET A 228 -14.25 2.11 8.00
#